data_163ce673347e8e2314b2ee5e75399bb2
#
_entry.id   163ce673347e8e2314b2ee5e75399bb2
#
_cell.length_a   1.000
_cell.length_b   1.000
_cell.length_c   1.000
_cell.angle_alpha   90.00
_cell.angle_beta   90.00
_cell.angle_gamma   90.00
#
_symmetry.space_group_name_H-M   'P 1'
#
loop_
_entity.id
_entity.type
_entity.pdbx_description
1 polymer ?
#
loop_
_entity_poly.entity_id
_entity_poly.type
_entity_poly.pdbx_seq_one_letter_code
_entity_poly.pdbx_strand_id
1 'polypeptide(L)'
;MPTKPLNKHQLKNQETHTRLLKAAEEIFVHDGYQGAQLSAIAAAAGRTKGAVYDHFKSKEDLFLALFETRTREYIDDLVNRLKKCASGEQSVDAFREFYVDLARDKTWPILTLEFKLFALRHAESKDRLRKAFLMMKSSGDEDFTQRMFGPLNRRQKSTIERSLAALGPIVSGLILESYFEPEILSEKSIRRVLAGVFDALFTAT
;
A
#
# COMPACT_ATOMS: atom_id res chain seq x y z
N MET A 1 21.55 -1.51 -18.02
CA MET A 1 22.94 -1.75 -17.56
C MET A 1 22.90 -2.79 -16.46
N PRO A 2 23.74 -3.85 -16.47
CA PRO A 2 23.77 -4.83 -15.38
C PRO A 2 24.22 -4.14 -14.09
N THR A 3 23.40 -4.20 -13.05
CA THR A 3 23.74 -3.69 -11.72
C THR A 3 24.88 -4.54 -11.12
N LYS A 4 25.95 -3.89 -10.68
CA LYS A 4 27.10 -4.56 -10.04
C LYS A 4 26.58 -5.37 -8.82
N PRO A 5 26.97 -6.65 -8.66
CA PRO A 5 26.54 -7.44 -7.50
C PRO A 5 26.96 -6.77 -6.19
N LEU A 6 26.03 -6.76 -5.23
CA LEU A 6 26.26 -6.18 -3.90
C LEU A 6 27.37 -6.96 -3.18
N ASN A 7 28.25 -6.24 -2.48
CA ASN A 7 29.25 -6.86 -1.62
C ASN A 7 28.60 -7.39 -0.31
N LYS A 8 29.31 -8.25 0.43
CA LYS A 8 28.83 -8.90 1.66
C LYS A 8 28.35 -7.92 2.72
N HIS A 9 28.99 -6.74 2.82
CA HIS A 9 28.60 -5.70 3.76
C HIS A 9 27.28 -5.04 3.35
N GLN A 10 27.11 -4.75 2.07
CA GLN A 10 25.87 -4.18 1.50
C GLN A 10 24.70 -5.17 1.65
N LEU A 11 24.92 -6.46 1.42
CA LEU A 11 23.91 -7.49 1.62
C LEU A 11 23.45 -7.57 3.08
N LYS A 12 24.40 -7.56 4.05
CA LYS A 12 24.09 -7.57 5.47
C LYS A 12 23.35 -6.31 5.92
N ASN A 13 23.69 -5.15 5.35
CA ASN A 13 23.01 -3.90 5.61
C ASN A 13 21.57 -3.93 5.10
N GLN A 14 21.36 -4.41 3.87
CA GLN A 14 20.03 -4.58 3.28
C GLN A 14 19.18 -5.58 4.07
N GLU A 15 19.74 -6.71 4.50
CA GLU A 15 19.05 -7.68 5.36
C GLU A 15 18.60 -7.04 6.68
N THR A 16 19.46 -6.26 7.32
CA THR A 16 19.14 -5.55 8.56
C THR A 16 18.01 -4.54 8.33
N HIS A 17 18.09 -3.76 7.27
CA HIS A 17 17.05 -2.81 6.89
C HIS A 17 15.68 -3.49 6.70
N THR A 18 15.63 -4.61 5.96
CA THR A 18 14.40 -5.39 5.74
C THR A 18 13.83 -5.95 7.05
N ARG A 19 14.69 -6.48 7.93
CA ARG A 19 14.26 -6.98 9.26
C ARG A 19 13.69 -5.87 10.13
N LEU A 20 14.29 -4.68 10.11
CA LEU A 20 13.79 -3.52 10.85
C LEU A 20 12.43 -3.06 10.33
N LEU A 21 12.22 -3.02 9.01
CA LEU A 21 10.91 -2.68 8.43
C LEU A 21 9.84 -3.70 8.81
N LYS A 22 10.15 -5.00 8.76
CA LYS A 22 9.21 -6.04 9.15
C LYS A 22 8.81 -5.93 10.63
N ALA A 23 9.78 -5.77 11.53
CA ALA A 23 9.50 -5.58 12.95
C ALA A 23 8.73 -4.28 13.21
N ALA A 24 9.02 -3.22 12.45
CA ALA A 24 8.29 -1.96 12.55
C ALA A 24 6.83 -2.11 12.12
N GLU A 25 6.53 -2.88 11.07
CA GLU A 25 5.17 -3.17 10.63
C GLU A 25 4.36 -3.82 11.76
N GLU A 26 4.88 -4.88 12.37
CA GLU A 26 4.23 -5.60 13.47
C GLU A 26 3.93 -4.67 14.67
N ILE A 27 4.91 -3.86 15.06
CA ILE A 27 4.77 -2.93 16.20
C ILE A 27 3.84 -1.75 15.88
N PHE A 28 3.94 -1.15 14.68
CA PHE A 28 3.04 -0.04 14.33
C PHE A 28 1.59 -0.49 14.14
N VAL A 29 1.36 -1.70 13.66
CA VAL A 29 0.01 -2.26 13.54
C VAL A 29 -0.58 -2.57 14.92
N HIS A 30 0.22 -3.08 15.87
CA HIS A 30 -0.25 -3.45 17.19
C HIS A 30 -0.38 -2.25 18.14
N ASP A 31 0.65 -1.39 18.22
CA ASP A 31 0.77 -0.34 19.23
C ASP A 31 0.35 1.06 18.69
N GLY A 32 0.10 1.15 17.38
CA GLY A 32 -0.08 2.42 16.67
C GLY A 32 1.23 3.22 16.57
N TYR A 33 1.21 4.29 15.78
CA TYR A 33 2.40 5.15 15.62
C TYR A 33 2.86 5.75 16.97
N GLN A 34 1.93 6.24 17.80
CA GLN A 34 2.28 6.92 19.05
C GLN A 34 2.88 5.95 20.09
N GLY A 35 2.27 4.75 20.25
CA GLY A 35 2.69 3.74 21.21
C GLY A 35 3.99 3.03 20.83
N ALA A 36 4.29 2.90 19.56
CA ALA A 36 5.47 2.21 19.05
C ALA A 36 6.78 2.83 19.56
N GLN A 37 7.66 1.98 20.10
CA GLN A 37 8.99 2.37 20.60
C GLN A 37 10.09 1.80 19.72
N LEU A 38 11.08 2.62 19.35
CA LEU A 38 12.23 2.18 18.53
C LEU A 38 13.05 1.06 19.22
N SER A 39 13.07 1.02 20.54
CA SER A 39 13.72 -0.06 21.32
C SER A 39 13.00 -1.39 21.15
N ALA A 40 11.65 -1.40 21.13
CA ALA A 40 10.86 -2.59 20.90
C ALA A 40 11.03 -3.10 19.46
N ILE A 41 11.01 -2.20 18.47
CA ILE A 41 11.28 -2.53 17.07
C ILE A 41 12.68 -3.13 16.90
N ALA A 42 13.70 -2.53 17.51
CA ALA A 42 15.07 -3.06 17.49
C ALA A 42 15.14 -4.48 18.06
N ALA A 43 14.54 -4.69 19.24
CA ALA A 43 14.51 -6.00 19.90
C ALA A 43 13.80 -7.06 19.04
N ALA A 44 12.63 -6.73 18.48
CA ALA A 44 11.88 -7.63 17.60
C ALA A 44 12.67 -7.98 16.31
N ALA A 45 13.48 -7.05 15.80
CA ALA A 45 14.38 -7.29 14.66
C ALA A 45 15.66 -8.08 15.03
N GLY A 46 15.89 -8.39 16.32
CA GLY A 46 17.15 -8.97 16.81
C GLY A 46 18.34 -8.02 16.64
N ARG A 47 18.12 -6.71 16.85
CA ARG A 47 19.11 -5.63 16.67
C ARG A 47 19.13 -4.69 17.90
N THR A 48 20.13 -3.85 17.96
CA THR A 48 20.24 -2.78 18.98
C THR A 48 19.49 -1.53 18.52
N LYS A 49 19.11 -0.66 19.46
CA LYS A 49 18.54 0.66 19.14
C LYS A 49 19.50 1.51 18.29
N GLY A 50 20.82 1.37 18.49
CA GLY A 50 21.84 2.02 17.65
C GLY A 50 21.72 1.60 16.19
N ALA A 51 21.52 0.29 15.92
CA ALA A 51 21.35 -0.20 14.56
C ALA A 51 20.10 0.37 13.87
N VAL A 52 19.04 0.76 14.60
CA VAL A 52 17.90 1.46 14.01
C VAL A 52 18.31 2.84 13.52
N TYR A 53 19.11 3.58 14.33
CA TYR A 53 19.58 4.92 13.95
C TYR A 53 20.63 4.91 12.83
N ASP A 54 21.32 3.78 12.62
CA ASP A 54 22.21 3.59 11.46
C ASP A 54 21.42 3.54 10.13
N HIS A 55 20.13 3.17 10.18
CA HIS A 55 19.25 3.03 9.00
C HIS A 55 18.21 4.15 8.88
N PHE A 56 17.71 4.67 9.99
CA PHE A 56 16.58 5.61 10.03
C PHE A 56 16.88 6.75 11.01
N LYS A 57 16.70 7.99 10.56
CA LYS A 57 17.00 9.19 11.35
C LYS A 57 16.06 9.38 12.56
N SER A 58 14.84 8.85 12.47
CA SER A 58 13.81 9.03 13.48
C SER A 58 12.74 7.93 13.38
N LYS A 59 11.82 7.87 14.36
CA LYS A 59 10.62 7.03 14.28
C LYS A 59 9.74 7.38 13.07
N GLU A 60 9.63 8.66 12.78
CA GLU A 60 8.93 9.15 11.59
C GLU A 60 9.56 8.63 10.30
N ASP A 61 10.90 8.70 10.20
CA ASP A 61 11.64 8.25 9.03
C ASP A 61 11.45 6.75 8.78
N LEU A 62 11.51 5.94 9.85
CA LEU A 62 11.21 4.50 9.79
C LEU A 62 9.76 4.23 9.36
N PHE A 63 8.80 4.97 9.93
CA PHE A 63 7.38 4.80 9.61
C PHE A 63 7.07 5.13 8.14
N LEU A 64 7.63 6.23 7.64
CA LEU A 64 7.48 6.63 6.24
C LEU A 64 8.17 5.65 5.29
N ALA A 65 9.37 5.17 5.63
CA ALA A 65 10.09 4.17 4.85
C ALA A 65 9.31 2.85 4.77
N LEU A 66 8.68 2.42 5.87
CA LEU A 66 7.80 1.25 5.88
C LEU A 66 6.62 1.47 4.94
N PHE A 67 5.91 2.59 5.06
CA PHE A 67 4.75 2.89 4.24
C PHE A 67 5.10 2.95 2.75
N GLU A 68 6.22 3.60 2.39
CA GLU A 68 6.72 3.67 1.01
C GLU A 68 7.09 2.28 0.47
N THR A 69 7.72 1.44 1.30
CA THR A 69 8.10 0.07 0.91
C THR A 69 6.87 -0.79 0.62
N ARG A 70 5.89 -0.79 1.52
CA ARG A 70 4.64 -1.54 1.34
C ARG A 70 3.85 -1.05 0.13
N THR A 71 3.77 0.27 -0.05
CA THR A 71 3.14 0.86 -1.25
C THR A 71 3.81 0.38 -2.53
N ARG A 72 5.14 0.35 -2.57
CA ARG A 72 5.90 -0.10 -3.74
C ARG A 72 5.65 -1.58 -4.03
N GLU A 73 5.63 -2.44 -3.00
CA GLU A 73 5.33 -3.87 -3.15
C GLU A 73 3.96 -4.09 -3.82
N TYR A 74 2.93 -3.34 -3.41
CA TYR A 74 1.60 -3.41 -4.04
C TYR A 74 1.60 -2.90 -5.49
N ILE A 75 2.30 -1.81 -5.77
CA ILE A 75 2.44 -1.30 -7.13
C ILE A 75 3.15 -2.33 -8.01
N ASP A 76 4.23 -2.93 -7.53
CA ASP A 76 5.00 -3.93 -8.27
C ASP A 76 4.16 -5.19 -8.53
N ASP A 77 3.36 -5.65 -7.57
CA ASP A 77 2.43 -6.78 -7.77
C ASP A 77 1.40 -6.45 -8.85
N LEU A 78 0.74 -5.30 -8.76
CA LEU A 78 -0.22 -4.85 -9.76
C LEU A 78 0.41 -4.77 -11.16
N VAL A 79 1.56 -4.10 -11.28
CA VAL A 79 2.28 -3.98 -12.56
C VAL A 79 2.65 -5.36 -13.12
N ASN A 80 3.08 -6.28 -12.27
CA ASN A 80 3.43 -7.64 -12.71
C ASN A 80 2.21 -8.46 -13.14
N ARG A 81 1.04 -8.26 -12.55
CA ARG A 81 -0.23 -8.85 -13.01
C ARG A 81 -0.59 -8.32 -14.40
N LEU A 82 -0.54 -7.01 -14.57
CA LEU A 82 -0.91 -6.34 -15.83
C LEU A 82 0.02 -6.66 -16.99
N LYS A 83 1.32 -6.85 -16.74
CA LYS A 83 2.29 -7.29 -17.77
C LYS A 83 1.96 -8.66 -18.39
N LYS A 84 1.19 -9.49 -17.71
CA LYS A 84 0.78 -10.83 -18.18
C LYS A 84 -0.51 -10.78 -19.00
N CYS A 85 -1.20 -9.65 -19.06
CA CYS A 85 -2.46 -9.48 -19.77
C CYS A 85 -2.21 -9.18 -21.24
N ALA A 86 -2.95 -9.84 -22.12
CA ALA A 86 -2.89 -9.67 -23.58
C ALA A 86 -3.96 -8.70 -24.11
N SER A 87 -5.00 -8.38 -23.31
CA SER A 87 -6.10 -7.48 -23.70
C SER A 87 -6.46 -6.51 -22.59
N GLY A 88 -7.23 -5.46 -22.94
CA GLY A 88 -7.80 -4.53 -21.97
C GLY A 88 -8.75 -5.21 -20.98
N GLU A 89 -9.58 -6.13 -21.45
CA GLU A 89 -10.52 -6.92 -20.63
C GLU A 89 -9.75 -7.73 -19.57
N GLN A 90 -8.70 -8.46 -19.96
CA GLN A 90 -7.84 -9.18 -19.02
C GLN A 90 -7.18 -8.24 -18.01
N SER A 91 -6.82 -7.03 -18.43
CA SER A 91 -6.23 -6.02 -17.56
C SER A 91 -7.24 -5.51 -16.51
N VAL A 92 -8.51 -5.31 -16.91
CA VAL A 92 -9.60 -4.94 -15.99
C VAL A 92 -9.85 -6.06 -14.98
N ASP A 93 -9.89 -7.32 -15.41
CA ASP A 93 -10.07 -8.46 -14.52
C ASP A 93 -8.89 -8.63 -13.56
N ALA A 94 -7.66 -8.51 -14.03
CA ALA A 94 -6.47 -8.58 -13.19
C ALA A 94 -6.45 -7.45 -12.14
N PHE A 95 -6.92 -6.27 -12.50
CA PHE A 95 -7.04 -5.13 -11.60
C PHE A 95 -8.14 -5.35 -10.55
N ARG A 96 -9.30 -5.91 -10.96
CA ARG A 96 -10.37 -6.31 -10.03
C ARG A 96 -9.84 -7.32 -9.01
N GLU A 97 -9.22 -8.39 -9.48
CA GLU A 97 -8.67 -9.44 -8.61
C GLU A 97 -7.58 -8.91 -7.68
N PHE A 98 -6.75 -7.96 -8.13
CA PHE A 98 -5.79 -7.28 -7.26
C PHE A 98 -6.47 -6.62 -6.05
N TYR A 99 -7.53 -5.85 -6.26
CA TYR A 99 -8.25 -5.19 -5.16
C TYR A 99 -9.00 -6.17 -4.26
N VAL A 100 -9.51 -7.26 -4.84
CA VAL A 100 -10.14 -8.34 -4.08
C VAL A 100 -9.10 -9.08 -3.22
N ASP A 101 -7.91 -9.34 -3.75
CA ASP A 101 -6.81 -9.97 -3.00
C ASP A 101 -6.24 -9.04 -1.92
N LEU A 102 -6.22 -7.73 -2.16
CA LEU A 102 -5.83 -6.73 -1.16
C LEU A 102 -6.71 -6.81 0.11
N ALA A 103 -7.97 -7.26 -0.02
CA ALA A 103 -8.85 -7.48 1.12
C ALA A 103 -8.40 -8.62 2.06
N ARG A 104 -7.45 -9.46 1.65
CA ARG A 104 -6.84 -10.49 2.51
C ARG A 104 -5.75 -9.95 3.42
N ASP A 105 -5.14 -8.84 3.04
CA ASP A 105 -4.13 -8.21 3.88
C ASP A 105 -4.80 -7.37 4.97
N LYS A 106 -4.90 -7.94 6.17
CA LYS A 106 -5.49 -7.27 7.32
C LYS A 106 -4.59 -6.23 7.97
N THR A 107 -3.30 -6.22 7.66
CA THR A 107 -2.33 -5.26 8.22
C THR A 107 -2.31 -3.94 7.46
N TRP A 108 -2.44 -3.99 6.14
CA TRP A 108 -2.39 -2.82 5.27
C TRP A 108 -3.42 -1.73 5.57
N PRO A 109 -4.72 -2.04 5.80
CA PRO A 109 -5.71 -1.03 6.17
C PRO A 109 -5.38 -0.34 7.49
N ILE A 110 -4.87 -1.09 8.49
CA ILE A 110 -4.47 -0.54 9.79
C ILE A 110 -3.28 0.42 9.59
N LEU A 111 -2.24 -0.03 8.88
CA LEU A 111 -1.06 0.79 8.59
C LEU A 111 -1.44 2.07 7.81
N THR A 112 -2.36 1.95 6.84
CA THR A 112 -2.87 3.08 6.06
C THR A 112 -3.67 4.06 6.93
N LEU A 113 -4.47 3.55 7.87
CA LEU A 113 -5.21 4.38 8.83
C LEU A 113 -4.24 5.14 9.75
N GLU A 114 -3.27 4.46 10.34
CA GLU A 114 -2.22 5.07 11.16
C GLU A 114 -1.46 6.16 10.37
N PHE A 115 -1.13 5.88 9.11
CA PHE A 115 -0.50 6.86 8.23
C PHE A 115 -1.38 8.11 8.03
N LYS A 116 -2.66 7.93 7.76
CA LYS A 116 -3.60 9.05 7.57
C LYS A 116 -3.77 9.85 8.87
N LEU A 117 -3.91 9.17 10.01
CA LEU A 117 -4.00 9.83 11.31
C LEU A 117 -2.71 10.61 11.63
N PHE A 118 -1.55 10.01 11.36
CA PHE A 118 -0.27 10.69 11.49
C PHE A 118 -0.23 11.95 10.62
N ALA A 119 -0.58 11.84 9.32
CA ALA A 119 -0.57 12.95 8.38
C ALA A 119 -1.49 14.11 8.80
N LEU A 120 -2.66 13.79 9.38
CA LEU A 120 -3.59 14.81 9.86
C LEU A 120 -3.11 15.54 11.12
N ARG A 121 -2.27 14.88 11.94
CA ARG A 121 -1.77 15.43 13.22
C ARG A 121 -0.43 16.15 13.08
N HIS A 122 0.33 15.94 12.00
CA HIS A 122 1.68 16.45 11.77
C HIS A 122 1.72 17.30 10.50
N ALA A 123 1.11 18.49 10.58
CA ALA A 123 0.99 19.39 9.42
C ALA A 123 2.34 19.89 8.90
N GLU A 124 3.37 19.92 9.74
CA GLU A 124 4.75 20.28 9.41
C GLU A 124 5.41 19.27 8.44
N SER A 125 4.99 18.01 8.51
CA SER A 125 5.49 16.94 7.60
C SER A 125 4.63 16.78 6.33
N LYS A 126 3.65 17.66 6.12
CA LYS A 126 2.61 17.56 5.09
C LYS A 126 3.14 17.27 3.69
N ASP A 127 4.21 17.92 3.27
CA ASP A 127 4.73 17.75 1.91
C ASP A 127 5.37 16.37 1.70
N ARG A 128 6.08 15.84 2.70
CA ARG A 128 6.66 14.50 2.69
C ARG A 128 5.55 13.44 2.69
N LEU A 129 4.56 13.62 3.56
CA LEU A 129 3.39 12.76 3.68
C LEU A 129 2.55 12.75 2.40
N ARG A 130 2.35 13.93 1.80
CA ARG A 130 1.65 14.06 0.52
C ARG A 130 2.38 13.32 -0.60
N LYS A 131 3.72 13.43 -0.67
CA LYS A 131 4.51 12.68 -1.66
C LYS A 131 4.33 11.17 -1.50
N ALA A 132 4.46 10.64 -0.29
CA ALA A 132 4.23 9.23 0.00
C ALA A 132 2.80 8.79 -0.37
N PHE A 133 1.80 9.59 -0.05
CA PHE A 133 0.41 9.32 -0.42
C PHE A 133 0.16 9.39 -1.94
N LEU A 134 0.82 10.32 -2.65
CA LEU A 134 0.72 10.42 -4.10
C LEU A 134 1.40 9.23 -4.81
N MET A 135 2.44 8.64 -4.23
CA MET A 135 3.03 7.40 -4.76
C MET A 135 1.99 6.27 -4.81
N MET A 136 1.10 6.15 -3.83
CA MET A 136 -0.03 5.21 -3.87
C MET A 136 -1.01 5.48 -5.01
N LYS A 137 -1.18 6.76 -5.39
CA LYS A 137 -2.12 7.16 -6.45
C LYS A 137 -1.50 7.14 -7.83
N SER A 138 -0.19 7.32 -7.94
CA SER A 138 0.53 7.39 -9.22
C SER A 138 0.72 6.05 -9.91
N SER A 139 0.24 4.95 -9.32
CA SER A 139 0.11 3.66 -10.01
C SER A 139 -0.83 3.71 -11.23
N GLY A 140 -1.58 4.81 -11.38
CA GLY A 140 -2.32 5.13 -12.59
C GLY A 140 -1.51 5.99 -13.55
N ASP A 141 -0.37 5.49 -14.06
CA ASP A 141 0.31 6.07 -15.20
C ASP A 141 -0.67 6.19 -16.39
N GLU A 142 -0.49 7.19 -17.22
CA GLU A 142 -1.34 7.42 -18.39
C GLU A 142 -1.37 6.19 -19.30
N ASP A 143 -0.26 5.46 -19.39
CA ASP A 143 -0.12 4.17 -20.05
C ASP A 143 -0.98 3.06 -19.41
N PHE A 144 -1.09 3.03 -18.08
CA PHE A 144 -1.94 2.09 -17.35
C PHE A 144 -3.43 2.28 -17.67
N THR A 145 -3.90 3.53 -17.58
CA THR A 145 -5.29 3.87 -17.86
C THR A 145 -5.66 3.59 -19.32
N GLN A 146 -4.76 3.90 -20.24
CA GLN A 146 -4.95 3.66 -21.67
C GLN A 146 -4.95 2.17 -22.02
N ARG A 147 -4.15 1.34 -21.37
CA ARG A 147 -4.16 -0.13 -21.56
C ARG A 147 -5.46 -0.76 -21.11
N MET A 148 -6.01 -0.32 -19.97
CA MET A 148 -7.23 -0.89 -19.40
C MET A 148 -8.49 -0.45 -20.11
N PHE A 149 -8.58 0.84 -20.44
CA PHE A 149 -9.82 1.47 -20.89
C PHE A 149 -9.77 2.01 -22.32
N GLY A 150 -8.62 1.88 -22.99
CA GLY A 150 -8.43 2.45 -24.33
C GLY A 150 -8.32 3.98 -24.30
N PRO A 151 -8.45 4.63 -25.50
CA PRO A 151 -8.40 6.07 -25.59
C PRO A 151 -9.63 6.70 -24.93
N LEU A 152 -9.41 7.58 -23.96
CA LEU A 152 -10.45 8.24 -23.16
C LEU A 152 -10.55 9.73 -23.49
N ASN A 153 -11.77 10.24 -23.54
CA ASN A 153 -11.99 11.68 -23.54
C ASN A 153 -11.79 12.26 -22.11
N ARG A 154 -11.70 13.60 -22.02
CA ARG A 154 -11.42 14.29 -20.74
C ARG A 154 -12.41 13.95 -19.64
N ARG A 155 -13.71 13.79 -19.95
CA ARG A 155 -14.75 13.46 -18.96
C ARG A 155 -14.58 12.04 -18.44
N GLN A 156 -14.34 11.08 -19.32
CA GLN A 156 -14.10 9.68 -18.97
C GLN A 156 -12.84 9.54 -18.11
N LYS A 157 -11.72 10.19 -18.52
CA LYS A 157 -10.48 10.20 -17.73
C LYS A 157 -10.73 10.69 -16.30
N SER A 158 -11.43 11.84 -16.14
CA SER A 158 -11.75 12.38 -14.81
C SER A 158 -12.67 11.45 -13.99
N THR A 159 -13.58 10.72 -14.62
CA THR A 159 -14.44 9.74 -13.95
C THR A 159 -13.62 8.56 -13.45
N ILE A 160 -12.77 7.99 -14.28
CA ILE A 160 -11.87 6.88 -13.92
C ILE A 160 -10.92 7.27 -12.79
N GLU A 161 -10.30 8.45 -12.87
CA GLU A 161 -9.42 8.96 -11.79
C GLU A 161 -10.15 9.03 -10.43
N ARG A 162 -11.41 9.49 -10.42
CA ARG A 162 -12.24 9.51 -9.20
C ARG A 162 -12.56 8.11 -8.71
N SER A 163 -12.92 7.19 -9.62
CA SER A 163 -13.20 5.80 -9.32
C SER A 163 -11.98 5.10 -8.71
N LEU A 164 -10.82 5.26 -9.31
CA LEU A 164 -9.54 4.76 -8.78
C LEU A 164 -9.24 5.34 -7.39
N ALA A 165 -9.50 6.64 -7.19
CA ALA A 165 -9.29 7.28 -5.90
C ALA A 165 -10.23 6.78 -4.79
N ALA A 166 -11.41 6.26 -5.14
CA ALA A 166 -12.40 5.75 -4.21
C ALA A 166 -12.13 4.29 -3.78
N LEU A 167 -11.51 3.46 -4.63
CA LEU A 167 -11.32 2.04 -4.36
C LEU A 167 -10.53 1.77 -3.07
N GLY A 168 -9.39 2.42 -2.88
CA GLY A 168 -8.56 2.21 -1.69
C GLY A 168 -9.30 2.48 -0.37
N PRO A 169 -9.97 3.64 -0.20
CA PRO A 169 -10.83 3.90 0.96
C PRO A 169 -11.94 2.88 1.17
N ILE A 170 -12.62 2.45 0.11
CA ILE A 170 -13.70 1.45 0.20
C ILE A 170 -13.15 0.11 0.69
N VAL A 171 -12.07 -0.39 0.08
CA VAL A 171 -11.41 -1.64 0.50
C VAL A 171 -10.97 -1.55 1.95
N SER A 172 -10.26 -0.48 2.33
CA SER A 172 -9.80 -0.28 3.69
C SER A 172 -10.95 -0.22 4.68
N GLY A 173 -12.04 0.48 4.36
CA GLY A 173 -13.23 0.57 5.19
C GLY A 173 -13.86 -0.80 5.44
N LEU A 174 -14.13 -1.56 4.36
CA LEU A 174 -14.73 -2.90 4.47
C LEU A 174 -13.88 -3.85 5.32
N ILE A 175 -12.55 -3.81 5.18
CA ILE A 175 -11.66 -4.66 5.96
C ILE A 175 -11.66 -4.22 7.44
N LEU A 176 -11.60 -2.93 7.73
CA LEU A 176 -11.66 -2.43 9.11
C LEU A 176 -12.99 -2.79 9.79
N GLU A 177 -14.12 -2.60 9.10
CA GLU A 177 -15.43 -2.98 9.62
C GLU A 177 -15.57 -4.50 9.86
N SER A 178 -14.88 -5.34 9.06
CA SER A 178 -14.92 -6.79 9.26
C SER A 178 -14.33 -7.27 10.59
N TYR A 179 -13.57 -6.44 11.30
CA TYR A 179 -13.12 -6.75 12.66
C TYR A 179 -14.25 -6.63 13.69
N PHE A 180 -15.25 -5.81 13.41
CA PHE A 180 -16.38 -5.56 14.30
C PHE A 180 -17.59 -6.43 13.94
N GLU A 181 -17.77 -6.72 12.64
CA GLU A 181 -18.89 -7.50 12.12
C GLU A 181 -18.42 -8.69 11.24
N PRO A 182 -17.61 -9.62 11.77
CA PRO A 182 -16.97 -10.67 10.98
C PRO A 182 -17.98 -11.67 10.37
N GLU A 183 -19.17 -11.82 10.97
CA GLU A 183 -20.23 -12.70 10.47
C GLU A 183 -20.92 -12.14 9.23
N ILE A 184 -21.11 -10.82 9.18
CA ILE A 184 -21.73 -10.11 8.05
C ILE A 184 -20.67 -9.84 6.97
N LEU A 185 -19.51 -9.32 7.38
CA LEU A 185 -18.39 -8.96 6.51
C LEU A 185 -17.30 -10.05 6.47
N SER A 186 -17.74 -11.30 6.24
CA SER A 186 -16.80 -12.40 5.99
C SER A 186 -15.98 -12.13 4.72
N GLU A 187 -14.82 -12.76 4.57
CA GLU A 187 -13.96 -12.63 3.38
C GLU A 187 -14.76 -12.81 2.08
N LYS A 188 -15.65 -13.82 2.05
CA LYS A 188 -16.54 -14.09 0.91
C LYS A 188 -17.50 -12.92 0.63
N SER A 189 -18.06 -12.31 1.68
CA SER A 189 -18.97 -11.17 1.56
C SER A 189 -18.22 -9.95 1.04
N ILE A 190 -17.05 -9.64 1.61
CA ILE A 190 -16.20 -8.53 1.17
C ILE A 190 -15.84 -8.70 -0.30
N ARG A 191 -15.38 -9.88 -0.74
CA ARG A 191 -15.07 -10.15 -2.14
C ARG A 191 -16.26 -9.86 -3.06
N ARG A 192 -17.46 -10.28 -2.68
CA ARG A 192 -18.68 -10.04 -3.46
C ARG A 192 -19.02 -8.55 -3.55
N VAL A 193 -18.94 -7.84 -2.42
CA VAL A 193 -19.20 -6.39 -2.37
C VAL A 193 -18.18 -5.64 -3.22
N LEU A 194 -16.88 -5.95 -3.09
CA LEU A 194 -15.83 -5.30 -3.86
C LEU A 194 -15.97 -5.54 -5.36
N ALA A 195 -16.34 -6.76 -5.79
CA ALA A 195 -16.58 -7.03 -7.19
C ALA A 195 -17.75 -6.17 -7.73
N GLY A 196 -18.86 -6.08 -6.99
CA GLY A 196 -20.00 -5.23 -7.37
C GLY A 196 -19.66 -3.74 -7.40
N VAL A 197 -18.90 -3.25 -6.41
CA VAL A 197 -18.41 -1.86 -6.38
C VAL A 197 -17.51 -1.59 -7.58
N PHE A 198 -16.58 -2.49 -7.86
CA PHE A 198 -15.68 -2.36 -9.00
C PHE A 198 -16.47 -2.27 -10.31
N ASP A 199 -17.40 -3.18 -10.53
CA ASP A 199 -18.24 -3.20 -11.73
C ASP A 199 -19.03 -1.88 -11.85
N ALA A 200 -19.65 -1.40 -10.77
CA ALA A 200 -20.38 -0.13 -10.77
C ALA A 200 -19.47 1.09 -11.07
N LEU A 201 -18.21 1.06 -10.67
CA LEU A 201 -17.27 2.17 -10.90
C LEU A 201 -16.69 2.18 -12.31
N PHE A 202 -16.55 1.03 -12.97
CA PHE A 202 -15.80 0.89 -14.22
C PHE A 202 -16.60 0.38 -15.42
N THR A 203 -17.77 -0.26 -15.23
CA THR A 203 -18.60 -0.71 -16.36
C THR A 203 -19.58 0.37 -16.86
N ALA A 204 -19.78 1.44 -16.13
CA ALA A 204 -20.63 2.58 -16.53
C ALA A 204 -19.90 3.66 -17.34
N THR A 205 -18.64 3.40 -17.75
CA THR A 205 -17.83 4.29 -18.56
C THR A 205 -17.76 3.88 -20.00
#